data_8a6a39c7ef7e7e3feefba6a725e0b21b
#
_entry.id   8a6a39c7ef7e7e3feefba6a725e0b21b
#
_cell.length_a   1.000
_cell.length_b   1.000
_cell.length_c   1.000
_cell.angle_alpha   90.00
_cell.angle_beta   90.00
_cell.angle_gamma   90.00
#
_symmetry.space_group_name_H-M   'P 1'
#
loop_
_entity.id
_entity.type
_entity.pdbx_description
1 polymer ?
#
loop_
_entity_poly.entity_id
_entity_poly.type
_entity_poly.pdbx_seq_one_letter_code
_entity_poly.pdbx_strand_id
1 'polypeptide(L)'
;MLTNININKMNQLTSENETAKQIVSQLLENHQTIVSMISHEIRNPLTLVSSALQIIEIQHPEVINFHGWSQAIEDIEFMCNLLNELSDFNNGSTLHHSVFSLEKLLKNIAVSFAMSLDSINSNIEFTSKISLNSDNYTGDKIKLEEVILNLLQNAKDAVSEKTFTDSKGSIFLCAEKISDSIVISCTVNGCGISDDIVNTIFDPFVTYKTNGTGLGLALSKKIIEAHGGTLIVTSSDETGTVFTITLPV
;
A
#
# COMPACT_ATOMS: atom_id res chain seq x y z
N MET A 1 -3.10 0.98 -22.44
CA MET A 1 -4.02 1.71 -23.32
C MET A 1 -5.49 1.33 -23.07
N LEU A 2 -5.91 1.26 -21.79
CA LEU A 2 -7.30 0.96 -21.37
C LEU A 2 -7.82 1.99 -20.35
N THR A 3 -7.22 3.17 -20.28
CA THR A 3 -7.41 4.15 -19.20
C THR A 3 -8.33 5.32 -19.53
N ASN A 4 -9.19 5.23 -20.54
CA ASN A 4 -10.16 6.28 -20.84
C ASN A 4 -11.63 5.77 -20.80
N ILE A 5 -11.96 4.92 -19.85
CA ILE A 5 -13.36 4.79 -19.47
C ILE A 5 -13.68 6.07 -18.70
N ASN A 6 -14.48 6.93 -19.30
CA ASN A 6 -14.93 8.16 -18.67
C ASN A 6 -15.86 7.78 -17.49
N ILE A 7 -15.25 7.66 -16.29
CA ILE A 7 -15.91 7.24 -15.05
C ILE A 7 -17.15 8.10 -14.77
N ASN A 8 -17.09 9.39 -15.08
CA ASN A 8 -18.23 10.29 -14.94
C ASN A 8 -19.41 9.89 -15.87
N LYS A 9 -19.09 9.48 -17.10
CA LYS A 9 -20.09 9.03 -18.06
C LYS A 9 -20.65 7.66 -17.69
N MET A 10 -19.83 6.79 -17.12
CA MET A 10 -20.26 5.49 -16.60
C MET A 10 -21.16 5.66 -15.38
N ASN A 11 -20.81 6.53 -14.43
CA ASN A 11 -21.61 6.85 -13.27
C ASN A 11 -22.97 7.50 -13.66
N GLN A 12 -22.98 8.35 -14.68
CA GLN A 12 -24.21 8.95 -15.19
C GLN A 12 -25.13 7.87 -15.83
N LEU A 13 -24.58 6.99 -16.66
CA LEU A 13 -25.34 5.89 -17.27
C LEU A 13 -25.89 4.90 -16.24
N THR A 14 -25.13 4.62 -15.17
CA THR A 14 -25.55 3.70 -14.12
C THR A 14 -26.56 4.32 -13.14
N SER A 15 -26.58 5.65 -13.00
CA SER A 15 -27.57 6.34 -12.17
C SER A 15 -28.95 6.43 -12.85
N GLU A 16 -29.01 6.41 -14.18
CA GLU A 16 -30.24 6.60 -14.96
C GLU A 16 -30.88 5.26 -15.40
N ASN A 17 -30.14 4.14 -15.34
CA ASN A 17 -30.63 2.85 -15.86
C ASN A 17 -30.13 1.66 -15.02
N GLU A 18 -31.05 1.03 -14.28
CA GLU A 18 -30.77 -0.12 -13.42
C GLU A 18 -30.19 -1.33 -14.19
N THR A 19 -30.64 -1.54 -15.43
CA THR A 19 -30.10 -2.61 -16.30
C THR A 19 -28.65 -2.31 -16.68
N ALA A 20 -28.31 -1.07 -17.00
CA ALA A 20 -26.94 -0.65 -17.28
C ALA A 20 -26.05 -0.84 -16.05
N LYS A 21 -26.54 -0.52 -14.86
CA LYS A 21 -25.86 -0.73 -13.58
C LYS A 21 -25.56 -2.22 -13.35
N GLN A 22 -26.53 -3.09 -13.56
CA GLN A 22 -26.34 -4.54 -13.43
C GLN A 22 -25.30 -5.08 -14.42
N ILE A 23 -25.35 -4.65 -15.68
CA ILE A 23 -24.38 -5.08 -16.70
C ILE A 23 -22.96 -4.62 -16.34
N VAL A 24 -22.82 -3.36 -15.93
CA VAL A 24 -21.49 -2.83 -15.51
C VAL A 24 -20.97 -3.56 -14.29
N SER A 25 -21.80 -3.80 -13.26
CA SER A 25 -21.42 -4.60 -12.09
C SER A 25 -20.94 -5.99 -12.48
N GLN A 26 -21.68 -6.68 -13.34
CA GLN A 26 -21.35 -8.03 -13.78
C GLN A 26 -20.06 -8.06 -14.62
N LEU A 27 -19.82 -7.05 -15.46
CA LEU A 27 -18.56 -6.91 -16.20
C LEU A 27 -17.37 -6.68 -15.27
N LEU A 28 -17.53 -5.86 -14.23
CA LEU A 28 -16.48 -5.62 -13.24
C LEU A 28 -16.18 -6.88 -12.42
N GLU A 29 -17.21 -7.60 -11.97
CA GLU A 29 -17.04 -8.88 -11.25
C GLU A 29 -16.35 -9.94 -12.12
N ASN A 30 -16.76 -10.07 -13.39
CA ASN A 30 -16.10 -10.98 -14.32
C ASN A 30 -14.64 -10.60 -14.55
N HIS A 31 -14.35 -9.30 -14.72
CA HIS A 31 -12.98 -8.82 -14.88
C HIS A 31 -12.13 -9.13 -13.63
N GLN A 32 -12.67 -8.88 -12.44
CA GLN A 32 -12.01 -9.21 -11.18
C GLN A 32 -11.72 -10.71 -11.07
N THR A 33 -12.68 -11.54 -11.41
CA THR A 33 -12.53 -13.00 -11.40
C THR A 33 -11.44 -13.47 -12.36
N ILE A 34 -11.41 -12.94 -13.58
CA ILE A 34 -10.40 -13.29 -14.60
C ILE A 34 -9.00 -12.86 -14.12
N VAL A 35 -8.83 -11.64 -13.63
CA VAL A 35 -7.53 -11.15 -13.13
C VAL A 35 -7.06 -12.00 -11.96
N SER A 36 -7.94 -12.33 -11.02
CA SER A 36 -7.61 -13.18 -9.88
C SER A 36 -7.18 -14.59 -10.31
N MET A 37 -7.92 -15.18 -11.24
CA MET A 37 -7.61 -16.50 -11.80
C MET A 37 -6.23 -16.49 -12.51
N ILE A 38 -5.99 -15.52 -13.38
CA ILE A 38 -4.70 -15.39 -14.10
C ILE A 38 -3.55 -15.21 -13.09
N SER A 39 -3.74 -14.37 -12.08
CA SER A 39 -2.72 -14.16 -11.04
C SER A 39 -2.38 -15.47 -10.31
N HIS A 40 -3.38 -16.30 -10.00
CA HIS A 40 -3.16 -17.61 -9.38
C HIS A 40 -2.46 -18.59 -10.32
N GLU A 41 -2.87 -18.65 -11.59
CA GLU A 41 -2.28 -19.55 -12.59
C GLU A 41 -0.82 -19.21 -12.92
N ILE A 42 -0.45 -17.92 -12.86
CA ILE A 42 0.96 -17.48 -13.05
C ILE A 42 1.77 -17.69 -11.76
N ARG A 43 1.17 -17.47 -10.58
CA ARG A 43 1.87 -17.66 -9.29
C ARG A 43 2.33 -19.11 -9.10
N ASN A 44 1.51 -20.08 -9.50
CA ASN A 44 1.84 -21.49 -9.32
C ASN A 44 3.16 -21.89 -9.97
N PRO A 45 3.41 -21.68 -11.29
CA PRO A 45 4.70 -22.00 -11.89
C PRO A 45 5.85 -21.16 -11.32
N LEU A 46 5.63 -19.89 -10.96
CA LEU A 46 6.68 -19.07 -10.33
C LEU A 46 7.10 -19.62 -8.97
N THR A 47 6.15 -20.07 -8.16
CA THR A 47 6.44 -20.71 -6.86
C THR A 47 7.27 -22.00 -7.06
N LEU A 48 6.97 -22.78 -8.10
CA LEU A 48 7.75 -23.98 -8.41
C LEU A 48 9.17 -23.62 -8.85
N VAL A 49 9.33 -22.57 -9.67
CA VAL A 49 10.67 -22.09 -10.09
C VAL A 49 11.44 -21.58 -8.88
N SER A 50 10.83 -20.75 -8.02
CA SER A 50 11.46 -20.27 -6.78
C SER A 50 11.92 -21.42 -5.89
N SER A 51 11.06 -22.42 -5.68
CA SER A 51 11.40 -23.61 -4.89
C SER A 51 12.54 -24.42 -5.51
N ALA A 52 12.56 -24.57 -6.84
CA ALA A 52 13.65 -25.26 -7.53
C ALA A 52 14.98 -24.54 -7.37
N LEU A 53 15.00 -23.20 -7.48
CA LEU A 53 16.21 -22.40 -7.27
C LEU A 53 16.72 -22.51 -5.82
N GLN A 54 15.82 -22.49 -4.83
CA GLN A 54 16.20 -22.70 -3.42
C GLN A 54 16.81 -24.10 -3.19
N ILE A 55 16.26 -25.14 -3.83
CA ILE A 55 16.83 -26.50 -3.75
C ILE A 55 18.23 -26.54 -4.38
N ILE A 56 18.41 -25.90 -5.54
CA ILE A 56 19.72 -25.81 -6.20
C ILE A 56 20.72 -25.09 -5.29
N GLU A 57 20.35 -23.99 -4.66
CA GLU A 57 21.22 -23.24 -3.75
C GLU A 57 21.62 -24.05 -2.51
N ILE A 58 20.70 -24.85 -1.96
CA ILE A 58 21.00 -25.77 -0.85
C ILE A 58 21.94 -26.87 -1.27
N GLN A 59 21.75 -27.45 -2.48
CA GLN A 59 22.60 -28.57 -2.97
C GLN A 59 23.94 -28.11 -3.54
N HIS A 60 23.99 -26.89 -4.06
CA HIS A 60 25.12 -26.28 -4.74
C HIS A 60 25.35 -24.85 -4.23
N PRO A 61 25.86 -24.66 -2.99
CA PRO A 61 26.04 -23.31 -2.41
C PRO A 61 26.95 -22.40 -3.24
N GLU A 62 27.78 -22.96 -4.11
CA GLU A 62 28.66 -22.22 -5.02
C GLU A 62 27.89 -21.39 -6.07
N VAL A 63 26.62 -21.70 -6.35
CA VAL A 63 25.80 -20.95 -7.34
C VAL A 63 25.57 -19.49 -6.95
N ILE A 64 25.67 -19.17 -5.66
CA ILE A 64 25.57 -17.79 -5.15
C ILE A 64 26.62 -16.88 -5.82
N ASN A 65 27.78 -17.46 -6.20
CA ASN A 65 28.88 -16.75 -6.86
C ASN A 65 28.68 -16.64 -8.38
N PHE A 66 27.64 -17.26 -8.96
CA PHE A 66 27.42 -17.20 -10.40
C PHE A 66 26.83 -15.84 -10.76
N HIS A 67 27.38 -15.24 -11.81
CA HIS A 67 26.88 -13.97 -12.32
C HIS A 67 25.40 -14.11 -12.70
N GLY A 68 24.57 -13.25 -12.13
CA GLY A 68 23.13 -13.21 -12.39
C GLY A 68 22.28 -14.15 -11.50
N TRP A 69 22.88 -14.97 -10.62
CA TRP A 69 22.11 -15.84 -9.73
C TRP A 69 21.24 -15.01 -8.76
N SER A 70 21.84 -14.09 -8.02
CA SER A 70 21.10 -13.22 -7.09
C SER A 70 20.01 -12.41 -7.79
N GLN A 71 20.33 -11.87 -9.00
CA GLN A 71 19.36 -11.14 -9.79
C GLN A 71 18.17 -12.02 -10.20
N ALA A 72 18.40 -13.27 -10.59
CA ALA A 72 17.32 -14.19 -10.97
C ALA A 72 16.38 -14.50 -9.78
N ILE A 73 16.94 -14.65 -8.57
CA ILE A 73 16.15 -14.82 -7.34
C ILE A 73 15.32 -13.57 -7.07
N GLU A 74 15.94 -12.39 -7.09
CA GLU A 74 15.28 -11.10 -6.87
C GLU A 74 14.15 -10.86 -7.89
N ASP A 75 14.38 -11.16 -9.17
CA ASP A 75 13.38 -11.00 -10.23
C ASP A 75 12.16 -11.91 -10.01
N ILE A 76 12.36 -13.15 -9.55
CA ILE A 76 11.27 -14.08 -9.24
C ILE A 76 10.49 -13.61 -8.00
N GLU A 77 11.17 -13.17 -6.96
CA GLU A 77 10.54 -12.62 -5.77
C GLU A 77 9.71 -11.37 -6.13
N PHE A 78 10.26 -10.48 -6.95
CA PHE A 78 9.55 -9.31 -7.46
C PHE A 78 8.28 -9.71 -8.22
N MET A 79 8.36 -10.69 -9.14
CA MET A 79 7.18 -11.17 -9.88
C MET A 79 6.11 -11.78 -8.95
N CYS A 80 6.52 -12.56 -7.95
CA CYS A 80 5.59 -13.11 -6.96
C CYS A 80 4.89 -12.01 -6.16
N ASN A 81 5.64 -10.99 -5.72
CA ASN A 81 5.10 -9.86 -4.99
C ASN A 81 4.14 -9.03 -5.84
N LEU A 82 4.49 -8.76 -7.11
CA LEU A 82 3.62 -8.06 -8.06
C LEU A 82 2.28 -8.78 -8.26
N LEU A 83 2.31 -10.12 -8.38
CA LEU A 83 1.08 -10.91 -8.52
C LEU A 83 0.23 -10.91 -7.24
N ASN A 84 0.86 -10.89 -6.06
CA ASN A 84 0.15 -10.77 -4.79
C ASN A 84 -0.54 -9.40 -4.70
N GLU A 85 0.20 -8.32 -4.93
CA GLU A 85 -0.34 -6.97 -4.89
C GLU A 85 -1.43 -6.73 -5.96
N LEU A 86 -1.29 -7.31 -7.15
CA LEU A 86 -2.32 -7.26 -8.20
C LEU A 86 -3.61 -7.97 -7.75
N SER A 87 -3.49 -9.15 -7.13
CA SER A 87 -4.61 -9.87 -6.56
C SER A 87 -5.29 -9.08 -5.44
N ASP A 88 -4.50 -8.49 -4.53
CA ASP A 88 -5.00 -7.68 -3.42
C ASP A 88 -5.63 -6.38 -3.92
N PHE A 89 -5.03 -5.72 -4.91
CA PHE A 89 -5.63 -4.55 -5.57
C PHE A 89 -6.97 -4.89 -6.22
N ASN A 90 -7.05 -6.04 -6.89
CA ASN A 90 -8.28 -6.50 -7.51
C ASN A 90 -9.40 -6.74 -6.48
N ASN A 91 -9.07 -7.27 -5.30
CA ASN A 91 -10.00 -7.62 -4.23
C ASN A 91 -10.11 -6.54 -3.14
N GLY A 92 -9.39 -5.43 -3.26
CA GLY A 92 -9.25 -4.41 -2.20
C GLY A 92 -10.54 -3.68 -1.80
N SER A 93 -11.61 -3.79 -2.59
CA SER A 93 -12.93 -3.25 -2.24
C SER A 93 -13.82 -4.22 -1.44
N THR A 94 -13.42 -5.49 -1.32
CA THR A 94 -14.14 -6.48 -0.51
C THR A 94 -13.64 -6.41 0.92
N LEU A 95 -14.50 -5.97 1.85
CA LEU A 95 -14.16 -5.78 3.26
C LEU A 95 -14.81 -6.85 4.14
N HIS A 96 -14.06 -7.35 5.11
CA HIS A 96 -14.53 -8.21 6.19
C HIS A 96 -14.66 -7.41 7.48
N HIS A 97 -15.82 -6.77 7.67
CA HIS A 97 -16.06 -5.90 8.81
C HIS A 97 -16.05 -6.68 10.13
N SER A 98 -15.34 -6.13 11.10
CA SER A 98 -15.32 -6.58 12.49
C SER A 98 -15.25 -5.36 13.42
N VAL A 99 -15.65 -5.55 14.69
CA VAL A 99 -15.52 -4.52 15.72
C VAL A 99 -14.20 -4.72 16.44
N PHE A 100 -13.35 -3.69 16.48
CA PHE A 100 -12.04 -3.73 17.13
C PHE A 100 -11.60 -2.36 17.62
N SER A 101 -10.58 -2.32 18.48
CA SER A 101 -9.96 -1.06 18.89
C SER A 101 -8.95 -0.59 17.85
N LEU A 102 -9.31 0.46 17.08
CA LEU A 102 -8.41 1.07 16.09
C LEU A 102 -7.20 1.71 16.80
N GLU A 103 -7.41 2.30 17.98
CA GLU A 103 -6.32 2.87 18.77
C GLU A 103 -5.27 1.81 19.14
N LYS A 104 -5.71 0.62 19.60
CA LYS A 104 -4.80 -0.50 19.89
C LYS A 104 -4.08 -0.99 18.65
N LEU A 105 -4.77 -1.10 17.52
CA LEU A 105 -4.18 -1.50 16.25
C LEU A 105 -3.04 -0.56 15.87
N LEU A 106 -3.31 0.75 15.84
CA LEU A 106 -2.32 1.76 15.48
C LEU A 106 -1.12 1.79 16.44
N LYS A 107 -1.37 1.66 17.76
CA LYS A 107 -0.28 1.57 18.76
C LYS A 107 0.60 0.34 18.54
N ASN A 108 0.01 -0.82 18.25
CA ASN A 108 0.77 -2.04 17.98
C ASN A 108 1.62 -1.90 16.72
N ILE A 109 1.06 -1.34 15.64
CA ILE A 109 1.80 -1.07 14.39
C ILE A 109 2.97 -0.11 14.68
N ALA A 110 2.73 0.98 15.42
CA ALA A 110 3.76 1.96 15.75
C ALA A 110 4.92 1.32 16.54
N VAL A 111 4.63 0.47 17.53
CA VAL A 111 5.65 -0.24 18.31
C VAL A 111 6.44 -1.21 17.42
N SER A 112 5.76 -2.03 16.61
CA SER A 112 6.40 -2.99 15.72
C SER A 112 7.28 -2.29 14.68
N PHE A 113 6.82 -1.16 14.13
CA PHE A 113 7.59 -0.38 13.18
C PHE A 113 8.83 0.24 13.83
N ALA A 114 8.72 0.83 15.02
CA ALA A 114 9.86 1.34 15.78
C ALA A 114 10.92 0.27 16.02
N MET A 115 10.50 -0.93 16.47
CA MET A 115 11.41 -2.07 16.68
C MET A 115 12.09 -2.52 15.38
N SER A 116 11.40 -2.46 14.24
CA SER A 116 11.99 -2.79 12.95
C SER A 116 13.08 -1.81 12.51
N LEU A 117 12.93 -0.51 12.82
CA LEU A 117 13.94 0.51 12.56
C LEU A 117 15.18 0.31 13.44
N ASP A 118 15.00 0.00 14.72
CA ASP A 118 16.10 -0.26 15.66
C ASP A 118 16.91 -1.49 15.25
N SER A 119 16.26 -2.57 14.77
CA SER A 119 16.93 -3.81 14.39
C SER A 119 17.91 -3.65 13.22
N ILE A 120 17.69 -2.68 12.34
CA ILE A 120 18.56 -2.38 11.19
C ILE A 120 19.51 -1.19 11.45
N ASN A 121 19.62 -0.72 12.72
CA ASN A 121 20.38 0.46 13.10
C ASN A 121 20.11 1.67 12.17
N SER A 122 18.85 1.86 11.80
CA SER A 122 18.48 2.97 10.92
C SER A 122 18.66 4.31 11.64
N ASN A 123 19.19 5.32 10.95
CA ASN A 123 19.31 6.68 11.48
C ASN A 123 18.00 7.47 11.26
N ILE A 124 16.84 6.80 11.43
CA ILE A 124 15.51 7.39 11.25
C ILE A 124 14.89 7.59 12.63
N GLU A 125 14.46 8.80 12.93
CA GLU A 125 13.68 9.11 14.11
C GLU A 125 12.20 8.84 13.85
N PHE A 126 11.63 7.87 14.56
CA PHE A 126 10.19 7.57 14.49
C PHE A 126 9.50 8.01 15.78
N THR A 127 8.42 8.77 15.63
CA THR A 127 7.56 9.18 16.75
C THR A 127 6.10 8.93 16.43
N SER A 128 5.28 8.71 17.46
CA SER A 128 3.84 8.53 17.28
C SER A 128 3.02 9.22 18.36
N LYS A 129 1.88 9.79 17.97
CA LYS A 129 0.86 10.37 18.87
C LYS A 129 -0.49 9.82 18.48
N ILE A 130 -1.02 8.86 19.26
CA ILE A 130 -2.27 8.16 18.96
C ILE A 130 -3.22 8.34 20.13
N SER A 131 -4.33 9.07 19.90
CA SER A 131 -5.35 9.37 20.91
C SER A 131 -6.72 9.47 20.23
N LEU A 132 -7.46 8.37 20.17
CA LEU A 132 -8.77 8.31 19.53
C LEU A 132 -9.92 8.44 20.54
N ASN A 133 -9.67 8.17 21.83
CA ASN A 133 -10.68 8.20 22.88
C ASN A 133 -11.93 7.35 22.54
N SER A 134 -11.76 6.30 21.72
CA SER A 134 -12.81 5.39 21.30
C SER A 134 -12.25 3.97 21.22
N ASP A 135 -12.89 3.05 21.92
CA ASP A 135 -12.44 1.65 21.99
C ASP A 135 -12.95 0.81 20.81
N ASN A 136 -13.99 1.25 20.12
CA ASN A 136 -14.63 0.45 19.07
C ASN A 136 -14.67 1.19 17.74
N TYR A 137 -14.14 0.54 16.72
CA TYR A 137 -14.28 0.92 15.31
C TYR A 137 -14.80 -0.28 14.53
N THR A 138 -15.70 -0.06 13.57
CA THR A 138 -16.23 -1.11 12.70
C THR A 138 -15.60 -1.00 11.32
N GLY A 139 -14.82 -1.99 10.93
CA GLY A 139 -14.11 -2.01 9.65
C GLY A 139 -13.34 -3.32 9.44
N ASP A 140 -12.57 -3.38 8.39
CA ASP A 140 -11.65 -4.49 8.13
C ASP A 140 -10.28 -4.19 8.76
N LYS A 141 -10.03 -4.85 9.89
CA LYS A 141 -8.81 -4.67 10.68
C LYS A 141 -7.55 -4.96 9.87
N ILE A 142 -7.55 -6.05 9.09
CA ILE A 142 -6.38 -6.51 8.33
C ILE A 142 -6.07 -5.52 7.20
N LYS A 143 -7.10 -5.08 6.49
CA LYS A 143 -6.94 -4.12 5.40
C LYS A 143 -6.49 -2.75 5.90
N LEU A 144 -6.97 -2.28 7.05
CA LEU A 144 -6.47 -1.04 7.64
C LEU A 144 -5.02 -1.17 8.14
N GLU A 145 -4.64 -2.31 8.70
CA GLU A 145 -3.25 -2.60 9.06
C GLU A 145 -2.33 -2.54 7.82
N GLU A 146 -2.74 -3.18 6.72
CA GLU A 146 -2.05 -3.16 5.43
C GLU A 146 -1.82 -1.73 4.92
N VAL A 147 -2.85 -0.87 4.97
CA VAL A 147 -2.74 0.55 4.58
C VAL A 147 -1.70 1.29 5.41
N ILE A 148 -1.76 1.18 6.74
CA ILE A 148 -0.84 1.90 7.62
C ILE A 148 0.61 1.43 7.43
N LEU A 149 0.82 0.11 7.31
CA LEU A 149 2.15 -0.45 7.06
C LEU A 149 2.71 0.01 5.71
N ASN A 150 1.89 0.07 4.66
CA ASN A 150 2.31 0.58 3.36
C ASN A 150 2.73 2.05 3.42
N LEU A 151 1.98 2.91 4.13
CA LEU A 151 2.35 4.32 4.29
C LEU A 151 3.66 4.47 5.08
N LEU A 152 3.85 3.71 6.16
CA LEU A 152 5.07 3.73 6.96
C LEU A 152 6.28 3.20 6.18
N GLN A 153 6.11 2.15 5.37
CA GLN A 153 7.18 1.64 4.50
C GLN A 153 7.54 2.67 3.43
N ASN A 154 6.57 3.32 2.80
CA ASN A 154 6.82 4.39 1.84
C ASN A 154 7.56 5.58 2.49
N ALA A 155 7.20 5.93 3.72
CA ALA A 155 7.89 6.97 4.48
C ALA A 155 9.35 6.58 4.78
N LYS A 156 9.61 5.33 5.19
CA LYS A 156 10.96 4.80 5.43
C LYS A 156 11.81 4.87 4.16
N ASP A 157 11.27 4.43 3.02
CA ASP A 157 11.98 4.45 1.75
C ASP A 157 12.34 5.89 1.35
N ALA A 158 11.38 6.83 1.45
CA ALA A 158 11.59 8.25 1.13
C ALA A 158 12.65 8.92 2.00
N VAL A 159 12.79 8.50 3.26
CA VAL A 159 13.88 8.95 4.14
C VAL A 159 15.19 8.31 3.72
N SER A 160 15.20 7.03 3.38
CA SER A 160 16.42 6.29 3.01
C SER A 160 17.03 6.79 1.71
N GLU A 161 16.24 7.33 0.79
CA GLU A 161 16.70 7.91 -0.48
C GLU A 161 17.27 9.33 -0.33
N LYS A 162 16.99 10.01 0.79
CA LYS A 162 17.46 11.37 1.05
C LYS A 162 18.77 11.39 1.83
N THR A 163 19.72 12.20 1.38
CA THR A 163 20.94 12.48 2.14
C THR A 163 20.68 13.62 3.12
N PHE A 164 20.87 13.36 4.41
CA PHE A 164 20.75 14.34 5.49
C PHE A 164 22.13 14.80 5.95
N THR A 165 22.41 16.12 5.87
CA THR A 165 23.70 16.70 6.31
C THR A 165 23.67 17.17 7.76
N ASP A 166 22.63 17.93 8.14
CA ASP A 166 22.51 18.59 9.46
C ASP A 166 21.27 18.15 10.26
N SER A 167 20.46 17.24 9.72
CA SER A 167 19.23 16.73 10.35
C SER A 167 19.16 15.23 10.23
N LYS A 168 18.23 14.62 10.95
CA LYS A 168 17.90 13.20 10.80
C LYS A 168 16.65 13.03 9.97
N GLY A 169 16.54 11.89 9.31
CA GLY A 169 15.30 11.44 8.74
C GLY A 169 14.25 11.25 9.85
N SER A 170 13.04 11.75 9.65
CA SER A 170 11.98 11.66 10.65
C SER A 170 10.67 11.20 10.03
N ILE A 171 9.97 10.34 10.78
CA ILE A 171 8.64 9.85 10.45
C ILE A 171 7.75 10.07 11.66
N PHE A 172 6.60 10.72 11.48
CA PHE A 172 5.64 10.98 12.54
C PHE A 172 4.27 10.40 12.17
N LEU A 173 3.78 9.47 13.00
CA LEU A 173 2.44 8.90 12.89
C LEU A 173 1.52 9.55 13.92
N CYS A 174 0.49 10.26 13.47
CA CYS A 174 -0.51 10.87 14.34
C CYS A 174 -1.89 10.28 14.05
N ALA A 175 -2.69 10.06 15.10
CA ALA A 175 -4.09 9.67 14.95
C ALA A 175 -4.91 10.34 16.04
N GLU A 176 -5.98 11.02 15.60
CA GLU A 176 -6.89 11.74 16.49
C GLU A 176 -8.33 11.66 15.98
N LYS A 177 -9.28 11.77 16.91
CA LYS A 177 -10.69 11.89 16.56
C LYS A 177 -11.05 13.38 16.47
N ILE A 178 -11.57 13.79 15.31
CA ILE A 178 -12.03 15.15 15.05
C ILE A 178 -13.50 15.07 14.67
N SER A 179 -14.37 15.55 15.56
CA SER A 179 -15.84 15.46 15.39
C SER A 179 -16.29 14.01 15.13
N ASP A 180 -16.90 13.74 14.00
CA ASP A 180 -17.41 12.44 13.57
C ASP A 180 -16.44 11.69 12.64
N SER A 181 -15.16 12.05 12.68
CA SER A 181 -14.14 11.41 11.84
C SER A 181 -12.89 11.07 12.64
N ILE A 182 -12.21 10.02 12.23
CA ILE A 182 -10.87 9.68 12.68
C ILE A 182 -9.90 10.14 11.61
N VAL A 183 -8.94 10.96 11.99
CA VAL A 183 -7.87 11.46 11.11
C VAL A 183 -6.57 10.79 11.51
N ILE A 184 -5.95 10.10 10.54
CA ILE A 184 -4.63 9.46 10.72
C ILE A 184 -3.68 10.11 9.72
N SER A 185 -2.56 10.64 10.19
CA SER A 185 -1.54 11.26 9.35
C SER A 185 -0.18 10.60 9.53
N CYS A 186 0.51 10.39 8.41
CA CYS A 186 1.89 9.97 8.36
C CYS A 186 2.72 11.09 7.72
N THR A 187 3.54 11.76 8.52
CA THR A 187 4.41 12.87 8.10
C THR A 187 5.84 12.39 7.97
N VAL A 188 6.51 12.74 6.89
CA VAL A 188 7.88 12.33 6.61
C VAL A 188 8.69 13.48 6.00
N ASN A 189 9.93 13.69 6.46
CA ASN A 189 10.85 14.67 5.92
C ASN A 189 11.79 14.10 4.82
N GLY A 190 11.32 13.09 4.09
CA GLY A 190 12.06 12.40 3.02
C GLY A 190 12.33 13.28 1.79
N CYS A 191 12.55 12.61 0.64
CA CYS A 191 12.87 13.26 -0.65
C CYS A 191 11.73 14.12 -1.22
N GLY A 192 10.51 14.04 -0.64
CA GLY A 192 9.35 14.77 -1.16
C GLY A 192 8.69 14.08 -2.36
N ILE A 193 7.64 14.70 -2.88
CA ILE A 193 6.93 14.28 -4.10
C ILE A 193 6.76 15.55 -4.94
N SER A 194 7.22 15.52 -6.18
CA SER A 194 7.12 16.68 -7.05
C SER A 194 5.66 16.95 -7.47
N ASP A 195 5.34 18.22 -7.76
CA ASP A 195 4.00 18.66 -8.14
C ASP A 195 3.46 17.95 -9.38
N ASP A 196 4.34 17.57 -10.32
CA ASP A 196 3.98 16.88 -11.55
C ASP A 196 3.42 15.48 -11.31
N ILE A 197 3.84 14.84 -10.20
CA ILE A 197 3.51 13.44 -9.90
C ILE A 197 2.54 13.27 -8.74
N VAL A 198 2.39 14.28 -7.89
CA VAL A 198 1.52 14.20 -6.70
C VAL A 198 0.08 13.81 -7.03
N ASN A 199 -0.40 14.20 -8.21
CA ASN A 199 -1.75 13.90 -8.67
C ASN A 199 -1.90 12.46 -9.20
N THR A 200 -0.82 11.77 -9.52
CA THR A 200 -0.80 10.44 -10.15
C THR A 200 -0.28 9.34 -9.25
N ILE A 201 0.22 9.66 -8.05
CA ILE A 201 0.82 8.66 -7.15
C ILE A 201 -0.18 7.59 -6.66
N PHE A 202 -1.47 7.86 -6.77
CA PHE A 202 -2.54 6.91 -6.46
C PHE A 202 -3.05 6.15 -7.70
N ASP A 203 -2.50 6.42 -8.89
CA ASP A 203 -2.85 5.67 -10.09
C ASP A 203 -2.14 4.30 -10.06
N PRO A 204 -2.82 3.21 -10.43
CA PRO A 204 -2.21 1.89 -10.46
C PRO A 204 -1.00 1.85 -11.39
N PHE A 205 0.04 1.11 -10.99
CA PHE A 205 1.30 0.92 -11.73
C PHE A 205 2.16 2.20 -11.89
N VAL A 206 1.81 3.28 -11.22
CA VAL A 206 2.67 4.47 -11.13
C VAL A 206 3.65 4.28 -9.98
N THR A 207 4.94 4.23 -10.31
CA THR A 207 6.03 4.11 -9.35
C THR A 207 7.28 4.84 -9.82
N TYR A 208 8.01 5.39 -8.89
CA TYR A 208 9.31 6.04 -9.11
C TYR A 208 10.45 5.28 -8.41
N LYS A 209 10.10 4.17 -7.72
CA LYS A 209 11.05 3.27 -7.09
C LYS A 209 11.51 2.21 -8.08
N THR A 210 12.80 1.87 -8.08
CA THR A 210 13.39 0.87 -8.99
C THR A 210 12.70 -0.51 -8.89
N ASN A 211 12.33 -0.92 -7.67
CA ASN A 211 11.67 -2.20 -7.41
C ASN A 211 10.24 -2.01 -6.89
N GLY A 212 9.59 -0.88 -7.22
CA GLY A 212 8.22 -0.62 -6.82
C GLY A 212 7.23 -1.16 -7.85
N THR A 213 6.14 -1.74 -7.39
CA THR A 213 5.05 -2.25 -8.24
C THR A 213 4.09 -1.16 -8.69
N GLY A 214 4.05 -0.02 -7.94
CA GLY A 214 3.09 1.06 -8.16
C GLY A 214 1.65 0.71 -7.78
N LEU A 215 1.43 -0.38 -7.04
CA LEU A 215 0.09 -0.82 -6.61
C LEU A 215 -0.22 -0.45 -5.16
N GLY A 216 0.78 -0.30 -4.30
CA GLY A 216 0.58 -0.13 -2.86
C GLY A 216 -0.27 1.09 -2.50
N LEU A 217 0.04 2.29 -3.03
CA LEU A 217 -0.74 3.51 -2.75
C LEU A 217 -2.13 3.46 -3.41
N ALA A 218 -2.24 2.91 -4.62
CA ALA A 218 -3.51 2.71 -5.29
C ALA A 218 -4.43 1.76 -4.50
N LEU A 219 -3.88 0.66 -3.98
CA LEU A 219 -4.59 -0.27 -3.10
C LEU A 219 -4.99 0.39 -1.78
N SER A 220 -4.08 1.14 -1.15
CA SER A 220 -4.36 1.87 0.08
C SER A 220 -5.55 2.82 -0.09
N LYS A 221 -5.58 3.58 -1.18
CA LYS A 221 -6.69 4.49 -1.50
C LYS A 221 -7.99 3.72 -1.68
N LYS A 222 -7.98 2.63 -2.44
CA LYS A 222 -9.15 1.77 -2.68
C LYS A 222 -9.71 1.18 -1.38
N ILE A 223 -8.85 0.72 -0.48
CA ILE A 223 -9.25 0.20 0.83
C ILE A 223 -9.90 1.30 1.69
N ILE A 224 -9.30 2.48 1.75
CA ILE A 224 -9.84 3.61 2.52
C ILE A 224 -11.18 4.08 1.95
N GLU A 225 -11.31 4.19 0.63
CA GLU A 225 -12.57 4.53 -0.03
C GLU A 225 -13.66 3.47 0.22
N ALA A 226 -13.30 2.19 0.25
CA ALA A 226 -14.23 1.10 0.60
C ALA A 226 -14.73 1.20 2.07
N HIS A 227 -13.93 1.78 2.98
CA HIS A 227 -14.34 2.11 4.35
C HIS A 227 -15.16 3.42 4.45
N GLY A 228 -15.50 4.06 3.32
CA GLY A 228 -16.18 5.36 3.28
C GLY A 228 -15.30 6.54 3.64
N GLY A 229 -13.99 6.34 3.69
CA GLY A 229 -12.98 7.35 4.02
C GLY A 229 -12.34 8.01 2.80
N THR A 230 -11.32 8.82 3.07
CA THR A 230 -10.49 9.48 2.06
C THR A 230 -9.01 9.33 2.39
N LEU A 231 -8.16 9.17 1.38
CA LEU A 231 -6.70 9.22 1.48
C LEU A 231 -6.20 10.32 0.57
N ILE A 232 -5.53 11.30 1.14
CA ILE A 232 -4.92 12.43 0.42
C ILE A 232 -3.45 12.55 0.76
N VAL A 233 -2.71 13.26 -0.09
CA VAL A 233 -1.30 13.60 0.12
C VAL A 233 -1.09 15.09 -0.06
N THR A 234 -0.21 15.64 0.76
CA THR A 234 0.37 16.97 0.56
C THR A 234 1.88 16.83 0.66
N SER A 235 2.61 17.45 -0.25
CA SER A 235 4.07 17.38 -0.26
C SER A 235 4.66 18.72 -0.65
N SER A 236 5.77 19.07 -0.02
CA SER A 236 6.62 20.21 -0.43
C SER A 236 8.06 19.91 -0.07
N ASP A 237 8.99 20.55 -0.75
CA ASP A 237 10.43 20.43 -0.48
C ASP A 237 10.80 20.94 0.92
N GLU A 238 10.02 21.89 1.46
CA GLU A 238 10.29 22.51 2.77
C GLU A 238 9.73 21.69 3.94
N THR A 239 8.50 21.18 3.80
CA THR A 239 7.75 20.52 4.90
C THR A 239 7.75 19.00 4.82
N GLY A 240 8.28 18.44 3.72
CA GLY A 240 8.23 17.01 3.45
C GLY A 240 6.86 16.57 2.93
N THR A 241 6.53 15.29 3.13
CA THR A 241 5.29 14.68 2.65
C THR A 241 4.39 14.30 3.81
N VAL A 242 3.10 14.56 3.68
CA VAL A 242 2.06 14.16 4.62
C VAL A 242 0.98 13.37 3.89
N PHE A 243 0.82 12.12 4.26
CA PHE A 243 -0.35 11.32 3.89
C PHE A 243 -1.41 11.45 4.98
N THR A 244 -2.63 11.76 4.60
CA THR A 244 -3.75 11.93 5.54
C THR A 244 -4.90 11.00 5.16
N ILE A 245 -5.28 10.15 6.09
CA ILE A 245 -6.46 9.28 6.03
C ILE A 245 -7.55 9.93 6.87
N THR A 246 -8.76 10.00 6.34
CA THR A 246 -9.95 10.37 7.11
C THR A 246 -10.96 9.22 7.03
N LEU A 247 -11.36 8.68 8.18
CA LEU A 247 -12.34 7.60 8.28
C LEU A 247 -13.59 8.09 9.01
N PRO A 248 -14.80 7.74 8.59
CA PRO A 248 -16.02 7.99 9.35
C PRO A 248 -16.04 7.16 10.64
N VAL A 249 -16.74 7.66 11.67
CA VAL A 249 -16.92 6.96 12.97
C VAL A 249 -18.27 6.31 13.04
#